data_b23ac4e8d71d2e9986c5b03dbb4779e9
#
_entry.id   b23ac4e8d71d2e9986c5b03dbb4779e9
#
_cell.length_a   1.000
_cell.length_b   1.000
_cell.length_c   1.000
_cell.angle_alpha   90.00
_cell.angle_beta   90.00
_cell.angle_gamma   90.00
#
_symmetry.space_group_name_H-M   'P 1'
#
loop_
_entity.id
_entity.type
_entity.pdbx_description
1 polymer ?
#
loop_
_entity_poly.entity_id
_entity_poly.type
_entity_poly.pdbx_seq_one_letter_code
_entity_poly.pdbx_strand_id
1 'polypeptide(L)'
;MHLELVNDVGEKSPIPKLYLGPNPCFGDLCDTVRIPKQVEAPFERGIVAGKNSYVYDAHTYHTKVPPEGISSLIEHYTRPGDVVLDPFCGSGMTGVAATSLGRSALLSDISPAAIFIAYNLNTPIDHRRYLNTVRTVLSRCQDVEQELYSTHCRTCHEPTPMLYMVWSFGMICNHCSQEFVLWDVARDERESVRESKILSVFDCPHCGQRLKKRELKRTQRYPVSVGYRCCGAGLKECTAPPDNFDLQLLEKLEKGPPDYLWYPKDRFPDGINTRQPIAAGITSVDKAYTPRALHAISLLWKIASEWPEVEVRDKLLFTVTSLYQRVTVFSEFRFWGGSGNTANYNVPAIMNEQNVFATFERKANTISWYFREAAEMSRQVEVSTQSACCLGQLPDRSVDYIFTDPPFGANINYSEMNFLWESWLGVKTDTREEAIVNKVQGKDYDDYQGLLCTAFREMRRVLKDDAWLTVVFHNSSEKAWSAIQTSLDEAGFSIEGTQTFDKKHGTFKMFVSENAVGYDLVLHCRKSKEAINYTNGLSFANGRADAREYVHRTLLEGTSSYQVHYLHVARHDEFDYRRLYANWLRDALPRGLVSLSFEEFREIVNECVAAPA
;
A
#
# COMPACT_ATOMS: atom_id res chain seq x y z
N MET A 1 7.15 1.12 31.13
CA MET A 1 6.83 2.51 31.49
C MET A 1 5.89 3.01 30.37
N HIS A 2 4.60 3.16 30.68
CA HIS A 2 3.61 3.56 29.70
C HIS A 2 3.79 5.07 29.45
N LEU A 3 4.34 5.42 28.28
CA LEU A 3 4.39 6.82 27.84
C LEU A 3 2.97 7.26 27.44
N GLU A 4 2.34 8.09 28.26
CA GLU A 4 1.19 8.87 27.82
C GLU A 4 1.71 9.89 26.82
N LEU A 5 1.33 9.72 25.56
CA LEU A 5 1.66 10.71 24.54
C LEU A 5 0.76 11.92 24.71
N VAL A 6 1.41 13.03 24.89
CA VAL A 6 0.81 14.36 24.80
C VAL A 6 1.22 14.87 23.40
N ASN A 7 0.25 15.19 22.54
CA ASN A 7 0.52 15.91 21.31
C ASN A 7 1.02 17.33 21.63
N ASP A 8 1.63 18.03 20.68
CA ASP A 8 2.21 19.39 20.84
C ASP A 8 1.22 20.45 21.37
N VAL A 9 -0.06 20.11 21.53
CA VAL A 9 -1.14 20.97 22.04
C VAL A 9 -1.58 20.59 23.47
N GLY A 10 -0.95 19.61 24.10
CA GLY A 10 -1.27 19.21 25.48
C GLY A 10 -2.54 18.36 25.64
N GLU A 11 -3.20 17.95 24.55
CA GLU A 11 -4.35 17.05 24.58
C GLU A 11 -3.89 15.59 24.56
N LYS A 12 -4.53 14.75 25.38
CA LYS A 12 -4.26 13.30 25.40
C LYS A 12 -4.64 12.72 24.05
N SER A 13 -3.67 12.07 23.38
CA SER A 13 -3.96 11.30 22.16
C SER A 13 -5.07 10.29 22.45
N PRO A 14 -6.12 10.21 21.62
CA PRO A 14 -7.20 9.23 21.79
C PRO A 14 -6.77 7.79 21.51
N ILE A 15 -5.48 7.57 21.19
CA ILE A 15 -5.01 6.24 20.83
C ILE A 15 -4.76 5.41 22.08
N PRO A 16 -5.25 4.17 22.09
CA PRO A 16 -4.83 3.21 23.09
C PRO A 16 -3.33 2.93 22.91
N LYS A 17 -2.70 2.64 24.02
CA LYS A 17 -1.31 2.25 24.25
C LYS A 17 -0.71 1.31 23.18
N LEU A 18 -0.68 1.75 21.92
CA LEU A 18 0.23 1.20 20.97
C LEU A 18 1.62 1.61 21.42
N TYR A 19 2.50 0.64 21.53
CA TYR A 19 3.87 0.91 21.89
C TYR A 19 4.49 1.82 20.82
N LEU A 20 4.54 3.11 21.14
CA LEU A 20 5.28 4.09 20.36
C LEU A 20 6.73 4.01 20.82
N GLY A 21 7.48 3.15 20.20
CA GLY A 21 8.82 2.80 20.58
C GLY A 21 8.95 1.30 20.86
N PRO A 22 10.14 0.85 21.29
CA PRO A 22 10.42 -0.56 21.50
C PRO A 22 9.45 -1.19 22.51
N ASN A 23 8.72 -2.22 22.10
CA ASN A 23 7.87 -3.00 22.98
C ASN A 23 8.74 -3.83 23.95
N PRO A 24 8.65 -3.62 25.28
CA PRO A 24 9.47 -4.38 26.22
C PRO A 24 9.17 -5.88 26.22
N CYS A 25 7.97 -6.30 25.80
CA CYS A 25 7.56 -7.69 25.69
C CYS A 25 7.93 -8.32 24.34
N PHE A 26 8.58 -7.58 23.45
CA PHE A 26 8.85 -8.05 22.08
C PHE A 26 9.68 -9.34 22.04
N GLY A 27 10.52 -9.56 23.04
CA GLY A 27 11.30 -10.79 23.16
C GLY A 27 10.64 -11.93 23.96
N ASP A 28 9.45 -11.73 24.53
CA ASP A 28 8.83 -12.72 25.44
C ASP A 28 8.45 -14.03 24.74
N LEU A 29 8.25 -13.99 23.41
CA LEU A 29 7.95 -15.17 22.59
C LEU A 29 9.21 -15.94 22.15
N CYS A 30 10.41 -15.41 22.41
CA CYS A 30 11.66 -15.98 21.96
C CYS A 30 12.07 -17.21 22.80
N ASP A 31 12.56 -18.24 22.10
CA ASP A 31 13.15 -19.43 22.72
C ASP A 31 14.55 -19.66 22.17
N THR A 32 15.55 -19.31 22.98
CA THR A 32 16.98 -19.42 22.61
C THR A 32 17.51 -20.86 22.67
N VAL A 33 16.79 -21.77 23.29
CA VAL A 33 17.20 -23.19 23.49
C VAL A 33 16.72 -24.08 22.36
N ARG A 34 15.57 -23.75 21.79
CA ARG A 34 14.96 -24.54 20.71
C ARG A 34 15.81 -24.50 19.45
N ILE A 35 16.10 -25.67 18.91
CA ILE A 35 16.85 -25.81 17.66
C ILE A 35 15.90 -25.52 16.47
N PRO A 36 16.28 -24.65 15.51
CA PRO A 36 15.46 -24.36 14.35
C PRO A 36 15.26 -25.61 13.48
N LYS A 37 14.24 -25.59 12.62
CA LYS A 37 14.02 -26.63 11.62
C LYS A 37 15.24 -26.71 10.69
N GLN A 38 15.83 -27.91 10.60
CA GLN A 38 16.93 -28.13 9.69
C GLN A 38 16.37 -28.24 8.26
N VAL A 39 16.74 -27.29 7.41
CA VAL A 39 16.36 -27.23 5.99
C VAL A 39 17.62 -27.04 5.18
N GLU A 40 17.98 -28.03 4.39
CA GLU A 40 19.25 -28.05 3.65
C GLU A 40 19.19 -27.23 2.37
N ALA A 41 18.06 -27.24 1.68
CA ALA A 41 17.88 -26.57 0.39
C ALA A 41 16.91 -25.38 0.49
N PRO A 42 17.11 -24.31 -0.30
CA PRO A 42 16.16 -23.22 -0.38
C PRO A 42 14.81 -23.68 -0.95
N PHE A 43 13.77 -22.87 -0.72
CA PHE A 43 12.46 -23.11 -1.31
C PHE A 43 12.52 -22.94 -2.83
N GLU A 44 12.15 -23.99 -3.60
CA GLU A 44 12.31 -24.00 -5.06
C GLU A 44 10.99 -23.84 -5.85
N ARG A 45 9.84 -23.99 -5.19
CA ARG A 45 8.56 -23.89 -5.88
C ARG A 45 8.24 -22.43 -6.21
N GLY A 46 7.65 -22.21 -7.39
CA GLY A 46 7.13 -20.89 -7.72
C GLY A 46 6.02 -20.45 -6.74
N ILE A 47 6.09 -19.20 -6.30
CA ILE A 47 5.10 -18.64 -5.37
C ILE A 47 4.06 -17.91 -6.21
N VAL A 48 2.82 -18.38 -6.12
CA VAL A 48 1.67 -17.76 -6.80
C VAL A 48 0.60 -17.49 -5.74
N ALA A 49 0.26 -16.23 -5.53
CA ALA A 49 -0.80 -15.86 -4.59
C ALA A 49 -1.69 -14.74 -5.15
N GLY A 50 -2.99 -14.87 -4.92
CA GLY A 50 -3.98 -13.86 -5.32
C GLY A 50 -4.15 -12.78 -4.27
N LYS A 51 -4.73 -11.64 -4.67
CA LYS A 51 -5.06 -10.52 -3.78
C LYS A 51 -6.51 -10.54 -3.30
N ASN A 52 -7.26 -11.59 -3.61
CA ASN A 52 -8.70 -11.70 -3.33
C ASN A 52 -8.92 -12.46 -2.03
N SER A 53 -8.64 -11.83 -0.90
CA SER A 53 -8.96 -12.39 0.42
C SER A 53 -9.49 -11.28 1.34
N TYR A 54 -10.31 -11.65 2.32
CA TYR A 54 -10.87 -10.66 3.25
C TYR A 54 -9.79 -9.95 4.08
N VAL A 55 -8.70 -10.64 4.44
CA VAL A 55 -7.58 -10.00 5.12
C VAL A 55 -6.89 -8.96 4.25
N TYR A 56 -6.77 -9.25 2.95
CA TYR A 56 -6.16 -8.31 2.01
C TYR A 56 -7.04 -7.06 1.85
N ASP A 57 -8.36 -7.22 1.87
CA ASP A 57 -9.34 -6.15 1.69
C ASP A 57 -9.73 -5.45 3.00
N ALA A 58 -9.41 -6.00 4.17
CA ALA A 58 -9.79 -5.44 5.48
C ALA A 58 -9.27 -4.02 5.67
N HIS A 59 -8.01 -3.74 5.35
CA HIS A 59 -7.42 -2.41 5.39
C HIS A 59 -6.51 -2.21 4.17
N THR A 60 -6.36 -0.99 3.71
CA THR A 60 -5.42 -0.66 2.64
C THR A 60 -4.03 -0.41 3.22
N TYR A 61 -2.99 -0.81 2.47
CA TYR A 61 -1.60 -0.46 2.70
C TYR A 61 -0.88 -0.40 1.35
N HIS A 62 0.22 0.35 1.24
CA HIS A 62 0.84 0.69 -0.05
C HIS A 62 1.44 -0.52 -0.76
N THR A 63 2.08 -1.39 0.02
CA THR A 63 2.61 -2.68 -0.44
C THR A 63 2.13 -3.77 0.50
N LYS A 64 1.57 -4.83 -0.04
CA LYS A 64 1.19 -6.02 0.73
C LYS A 64 1.60 -7.27 -0.03
N VAL A 65 2.27 -8.17 0.66
CA VAL A 65 2.49 -9.52 0.17
C VAL A 65 1.30 -10.37 0.60
N PRO A 66 0.62 -11.09 -0.30
CA PRO A 66 -0.48 -11.97 0.09
C PRO A 66 -0.02 -13.03 1.10
N PRO A 67 -0.75 -13.22 2.22
CA PRO A 67 -0.32 -14.13 3.29
C PRO A 67 -0.21 -15.58 2.84
N GLU A 68 -0.99 -16.00 1.84
CA GLU A 68 -0.91 -17.35 1.27
C GLU A 68 0.46 -17.66 0.65
N GLY A 69 1.09 -16.67 0.00
CA GLY A 69 2.45 -16.80 -0.52
C GLY A 69 3.50 -16.88 0.59
N ILE A 70 3.34 -16.07 1.64
CA ILE A 70 4.22 -16.09 2.81
C ILE A 70 4.07 -17.42 3.58
N SER A 71 2.84 -17.94 3.70
CA SER A 71 2.54 -19.20 4.39
C SER A 71 3.35 -20.36 3.83
N SER A 72 3.49 -20.45 2.50
CA SER A 72 4.26 -21.52 1.86
C SER A 72 5.75 -21.49 2.26
N LEU A 73 6.31 -20.29 2.44
CA LEU A 73 7.70 -20.10 2.88
C LEU A 73 7.85 -20.42 4.36
N ILE A 74 6.95 -19.92 5.21
CA ILE A 74 6.95 -20.21 6.64
C ILE A 74 6.85 -21.71 6.90
N GLU A 75 5.95 -22.41 6.21
CA GLU A 75 5.79 -23.86 6.35
C GLU A 75 7.06 -24.63 5.95
N HIS A 76 7.74 -24.17 4.88
CA HIS A 76 8.98 -24.78 4.43
C HIS A 76 10.11 -24.64 5.46
N TYR A 77 10.28 -23.45 6.04
CA TYR A 77 11.43 -23.15 6.90
C TYR A 77 11.20 -23.38 8.39
N THR A 78 9.96 -23.59 8.84
CA THR A 78 9.60 -23.65 10.26
C THR A 78 8.71 -24.83 10.61
N ARG A 79 8.55 -25.07 11.92
CA ARG A 79 7.59 -25.99 12.52
C ARG A 79 6.54 -25.22 13.34
N PRO A 80 5.37 -25.77 13.63
CA PRO A 80 4.44 -25.19 14.60
C PRO A 80 5.12 -24.86 15.93
N GLY A 81 4.85 -23.66 16.45
CA GLY A 81 5.45 -23.12 17.67
C GLY A 81 6.82 -22.46 17.46
N ASP A 82 7.41 -22.43 16.25
CA ASP A 82 8.60 -21.64 15.96
C ASP A 82 8.27 -20.14 15.88
N VAL A 83 9.28 -19.29 16.07
CA VAL A 83 9.17 -17.83 16.07
C VAL A 83 9.57 -17.25 14.71
N VAL A 84 8.69 -16.50 14.10
CA VAL A 84 8.88 -15.79 12.83
C VAL A 84 9.01 -14.29 13.09
N LEU A 85 10.07 -13.65 12.60
CA LEU A 85 10.29 -12.21 12.70
C LEU A 85 10.08 -11.55 11.33
N ASP A 86 9.41 -10.39 11.33
CA ASP A 86 9.39 -9.45 10.20
C ASP A 86 9.67 -8.03 10.72
N PRO A 87 10.89 -7.50 10.54
CA PRO A 87 11.28 -6.18 11.03
C PRO A 87 10.93 -5.02 10.08
N PHE A 88 10.31 -5.31 8.92
CA PHE A 88 9.71 -4.36 7.99
C PHE A 88 8.26 -4.78 7.67
N CYS A 89 7.48 -5.07 8.72
CA CYS A 89 6.23 -5.83 8.61
C CYS A 89 5.10 -5.09 7.86
N GLY A 90 5.20 -3.78 7.66
CA GLY A 90 4.14 -2.99 7.05
C GLY A 90 2.78 -3.29 7.68
N SER A 91 1.86 -3.82 6.90
CA SER A 91 0.52 -4.19 7.40
C SER A 91 0.45 -5.50 8.19
N GLY A 92 1.57 -6.19 8.44
CA GLY A 92 1.62 -7.40 9.27
C GLY A 92 1.10 -8.69 8.63
N MET A 93 1.17 -8.81 7.30
CA MET A 93 0.74 -10.02 6.58
C MET A 93 1.56 -11.25 6.96
N THR A 94 2.83 -11.06 7.33
CA THR A 94 3.72 -12.12 7.85
C THR A 94 3.17 -12.71 9.15
N GLY A 95 2.66 -11.87 10.04
CA GLY A 95 2.02 -12.33 11.27
C GLY A 95 0.77 -13.16 11.01
N VAL A 96 -0.11 -12.70 10.10
CA VAL A 96 -1.29 -13.47 9.68
C VAL A 96 -0.89 -14.84 9.14
N ALA A 97 0.12 -14.89 8.28
CA ALA A 97 0.62 -16.15 7.73
C ALA A 97 1.22 -17.06 8.81
N ALA A 98 2.04 -16.54 9.71
CA ALA A 98 2.68 -17.31 10.77
C ALA A 98 1.65 -17.88 11.75
N THR A 99 0.72 -17.06 12.23
CA THR A 99 -0.27 -17.47 13.24
C THR A 99 -1.31 -18.42 12.70
N SER A 100 -1.69 -18.31 11.41
CA SER A 100 -2.57 -19.28 10.75
C SER A 100 -1.97 -20.68 10.68
N LEU A 101 -0.65 -20.78 10.75
CA LEU A 101 0.11 -22.03 10.73
C LEU A 101 0.56 -22.48 12.14
N GLY A 102 0.10 -21.83 13.20
CA GLY A 102 0.46 -22.14 14.57
C GLY A 102 1.89 -21.74 14.98
N ARG A 103 2.46 -20.75 14.32
CA ARG A 103 3.74 -20.13 14.68
C ARG A 103 3.50 -18.89 15.51
N SER A 104 4.52 -18.44 16.24
CA SER A 104 4.56 -17.13 16.89
C SER A 104 5.12 -16.08 15.93
N ALA A 105 4.64 -14.83 16.01
CA ALA A 105 5.10 -13.76 15.15
C ALA A 105 5.62 -12.55 15.94
N LEU A 106 6.75 -12.03 15.53
CA LEU A 106 7.34 -10.76 15.99
C LEU A 106 7.32 -9.78 14.82
N LEU A 107 6.58 -8.69 14.95
CA LEU A 107 6.35 -7.75 13.87
C LEU A 107 6.82 -6.36 14.28
N SER A 108 7.75 -5.78 13.55
CA SER A 108 8.13 -4.39 13.77
C SER A 108 8.16 -3.57 12.48
N ASP A 109 7.92 -2.29 12.64
CA ASP A 109 8.00 -1.30 11.58
C ASP A 109 8.30 0.07 12.20
N ILE A 110 8.97 0.93 11.47
CA ILE A 110 9.24 2.31 11.92
C ILE A 110 7.97 3.17 11.91
N SER A 111 6.97 2.83 11.10
CA SER A 111 5.71 3.56 10.99
C SER A 111 4.70 3.13 12.04
N PRO A 112 4.25 4.05 12.92
CA PRO A 112 3.18 3.74 13.87
C PRO A 112 1.86 3.38 13.19
N ALA A 113 1.57 3.92 12.00
CA ALA A 113 0.38 3.53 11.22
C ALA A 113 0.48 2.08 10.72
N ALA A 114 1.66 1.65 10.26
CA ALA A 114 1.89 0.26 9.87
C ALA A 114 1.64 -0.69 11.06
N ILE A 115 2.23 -0.39 12.21
CA ILE A 115 2.07 -1.19 13.43
C ILE A 115 0.62 -1.20 13.93
N PHE A 116 -0.10 -0.08 13.82
CA PHE A 116 -1.53 -0.04 14.14
C PHE A 116 -2.33 -1.00 13.24
N ILE A 117 -2.04 -1.02 11.95
CA ILE A 117 -2.69 -1.93 11.00
C ILE A 117 -2.30 -3.37 11.30
N ALA A 118 -1.00 -3.65 11.50
CA ALA A 118 -0.47 -4.97 11.81
C ALA A 118 -1.08 -5.55 13.09
N TYR A 119 -1.13 -4.75 14.17
CA TYR A 119 -1.78 -5.14 15.42
C TYR A 119 -3.23 -5.55 15.19
N ASN A 120 -4.00 -4.72 14.51
CA ASN A 120 -5.43 -4.96 14.32
C ASN A 120 -5.73 -6.19 13.44
N LEU A 121 -4.90 -6.47 12.46
CA LEU A 121 -5.02 -7.68 11.64
C LEU A 121 -4.60 -8.95 12.39
N ASN A 122 -3.64 -8.85 13.30
CA ASN A 122 -3.12 -10.01 14.03
C ASN A 122 -3.79 -10.27 15.39
N THR A 123 -4.73 -9.43 15.80
CA THR A 123 -5.52 -9.59 17.03
C THR A 123 -7.02 -9.56 16.74
N PRO A 124 -7.56 -10.51 15.94
CA PRO A 124 -8.98 -10.54 15.61
C PRO A 124 -9.83 -10.73 16.88
N ILE A 125 -11.03 -10.15 16.86
CA ILE A 125 -12.05 -10.32 17.92
C ILE A 125 -13.24 -11.09 17.38
N ASP A 126 -14.17 -11.46 18.26
CA ASP A 126 -15.42 -12.11 17.84
C ASP A 126 -16.17 -11.22 16.83
N HIS A 127 -16.42 -11.79 15.65
CA HIS A 127 -16.99 -11.08 14.51
C HIS A 127 -18.43 -10.59 14.77
N ARG A 128 -19.21 -11.32 15.60
CA ARG A 128 -20.60 -10.95 15.93
C ARG A 128 -20.62 -9.79 16.91
N ARG A 129 -19.75 -9.86 17.94
CA ARG A 129 -19.54 -8.75 18.89
C ARG A 129 -19.14 -7.48 18.14
N TYR A 130 -18.18 -7.60 17.21
CA TYR A 130 -17.73 -6.47 16.39
C TYR A 130 -18.87 -5.87 15.55
N LEU A 131 -19.63 -6.67 14.79
CA LEU A 131 -20.75 -6.18 13.96
C LEU A 131 -21.88 -5.57 14.80
N ASN A 132 -22.20 -6.13 15.96
CA ASN A 132 -23.21 -5.55 16.84
C ASN A 132 -22.77 -4.16 17.33
N THR A 133 -21.49 -4.00 17.65
CA THR A 133 -20.92 -2.69 18.00
C THR A 133 -20.99 -1.71 16.82
N VAL A 134 -20.63 -2.14 15.62
CA VAL A 134 -20.73 -1.31 14.39
C VAL A 134 -22.16 -0.82 14.18
N ARG A 135 -23.17 -1.69 14.35
CA ARG A 135 -24.59 -1.28 14.25
C ARG A 135 -24.97 -0.25 15.29
N THR A 136 -24.45 -0.39 16.52
CA THR A 136 -24.68 0.61 17.58
C THR A 136 -24.02 1.96 17.24
N VAL A 137 -22.80 1.94 16.68
CA VAL A 137 -22.12 3.16 16.21
C VAL A 137 -22.95 3.85 15.12
N LEU A 138 -23.39 3.11 14.11
CA LEU A 138 -24.21 3.63 13.01
C LEU A 138 -25.56 4.19 13.49
N SER A 139 -26.23 3.50 14.43
CA SER A 139 -27.47 3.98 15.04
C SER A 139 -27.28 5.33 15.76
N ARG A 140 -26.14 5.55 16.42
CA ARG A 140 -25.79 6.85 17.06
C ARG A 140 -25.51 7.96 16.02
N CYS A 141 -25.18 7.59 14.80
CA CYS A 141 -24.88 8.53 13.71
C CYS A 141 -26.08 8.84 12.82
N GLN A 142 -27.23 8.14 12.99
CA GLN A 142 -28.33 8.15 12.04
C GLN A 142 -28.88 9.55 11.72
N ASP A 143 -29.08 10.40 12.73
CA ASP A 143 -29.59 11.75 12.54
C ASP A 143 -28.59 12.62 11.75
N VAL A 144 -27.31 12.50 12.07
CA VAL A 144 -26.23 13.21 11.35
C VAL A 144 -26.06 12.66 9.93
N GLU A 145 -26.17 11.36 9.73
CA GLU A 145 -26.17 10.78 8.38
C GLU A 145 -27.30 11.34 7.53
N GLN A 146 -28.52 11.40 8.07
CA GLN A 146 -29.66 12.00 7.37
C GLN A 146 -29.43 13.49 7.07
N GLU A 147 -28.87 14.26 8.00
CA GLU A 147 -28.54 15.66 7.77
C GLU A 147 -27.49 15.83 6.66
N LEU A 148 -26.41 15.05 6.69
CA LEU A 148 -25.27 15.21 5.78
C LEU A 148 -25.48 14.58 4.41
N TYR A 149 -26.20 13.46 4.32
CA TYR A 149 -26.29 12.61 3.14
C TYR A 149 -27.72 12.39 2.66
N SER A 150 -28.54 13.44 2.72
CA SER A 150 -29.85 13.47 2.07
C SER A 150 -29.80 14.24 0.76
N THR A 151 -30.64 13.82 -0.18
CA THR A 151 -30.98 14.52 -1.42
C THR A 151 -32.44 14.28 -1.75
N HIS A 152 -32.97 14.87 -2.78
CA HIS A 152 -34.32 14.59 -3.26
C HIS A 152 -34.29 13.63 -4.46
N CYS A 153 -35.22 12.69 -4.49
CA CYS A 153 -35.45 11.90 -5.70
C CYS A 153 -36.01 12.80 -6.80
N ARG A 154 -35.40 12.80 -7.99
CA ARG A 154 -35.86 13.67 -9.10
C ARG A 154 -37.16 13.19 -9.76
N THR A 155 -37.64 12.00 -9.36
CA THR A 155 -38.90 11.43 -9.90
C THR A 155 -40.07 11.60 -8.96
N CYS A 156 -39.93 11.31 -7.66
CA CYS A 156 -41.01 11.40 -6.68
C CYS A 156 -40.89 12.62 -5.73
N HIS A 157 -39.78 13.36 -5.81
CA HIS A 157 -39.45 14.53 -4.99
C HIS A 157 -39.31 14.26 -3.49
N GLU A 158 -39.39 13.01 -3.06
CA GLU A 158 -39.21 12.63 -1.66
C GLU A 158 -37.73 12.64 -1.26
N PRO A 159 -37.44 12.96 0.01
CA PRO A 159 -36.10 12.82 0.55
C PRO A 159 -35.57 11.38 0.41
N THR A 160 -34.33 11.24 -0.01
CA THR A 160 -33.70 9.92 -0.21
C THR A 160 -32.22 9.98 0.18
N PRO A 161 -31.64 8.86 0.65
CA PRO A 161 -30.22 8.82 0.97
C PRO A 161 -29.34 9.05 -0.26
N MET A 162 -28.39 9.96 -0.14
CA MET A 162 -27.33 10.18 -1.10
C MET A 162 -26.26 9.10 -0.94
N LEU A 163 -25.91 8.42 -2.02
CA LEU A 163 -24.86 7.40 -2.06
C LEU A 163 -23.48 8.03 -2.27
N TYR A 164 -23.39 8.99 -3.18
CA TYR A 164 -22.18 9.73 -3.51
C TYR A 164 -22.51 11.04 -4.23
N MET A 165 -21.52 11.93 -4.25
CA MET A 165 -21.52 13.12 -5.09
C MET A 165 -20.27 13.15 -5.95
N VAL A 166 -20.45 13.48 -7.23
CA VAL A 166 -19.34 13.63 -8.18
C VAL A 166 -18.98 15.11 -8.27
N TRP A 167 -17.68 15.37 -8.16
CA TRP A 167 -17.12 16.72 -8.26
C TRP A 167 -16.18 16.80 -9.45
N SER A 168 -16.24 17.89 -10.18
CA SER A 168 -15.38 18.19 -11.32
C SER A 168 -14.66 19.50 -11.11
N PHE A 169 -13.39 19.57 -11.55
CA PHE A 169 -12.71 20.85 -11.61
C PHE A 169 -13.27 21.74 -12.71
N GLY A 170 -13.34 23.05 -12.42
CA GLY A 170 -13.34 24.06 -13.44
C GLY A 170 -11.97 24.15 -14.11
N MET A 171 -11.94 24.46 -15.39
CA MET A 171 -10.75 24.59 -16.21
C MET A 171 -10.73 25.93 -16.91
N ILE A 172 -9.56 26.56 -17.00
CA ILE A 172 -9.37 27.79 -17.78
C ILE A 172 -8.81 27.44 -19.16
N CYS A 173 -9.50 27.90 -20.20
CA CYS A 173 -8.99 27.79 -21.57
C CYS A 173 -7.71 28.60 -21.72
N ASN A 174 -6.66 27.97 -22.23
CA ASN A 174 -5.37 28.60 -22.47
C ASN A 174 -5.34 29.55 -23.70
N HIS A 175 -6.44 29.60 -24.48
CA HIS A 175 -6.59 30.51 -25.64
C HIS A 175 -7.48 31.71 -25.35
N CYS A 176 -8.72 31.47 -24.86
CA CYS A 176 -9.68 32.55 -24.63
C CYS A 176 -9.82 32.96 -23.16
N SER A 177 -9.10 32.30 -22.24
CA SER A 177 -9.12 32.56 -20.79
C SER A 177 -10.49 32.41 -20.10
N GLN A 178 -11.48 31.84 -20.79
CA GLN A 178 -12.80 31.56 -20.20
C GLN A 178 -12.74 30.26 -19.40
N GLU A 179 -13.49 30.27 -18.28
CA GLU A 179 -13.66 29.09 -17.43
C GLU A 179 -14.81 28.21 -17.93
N PHE A 180 -14.65 26.89 -17.78
CA PHE A 180 -15.69 25.90 -18.02
C PHE A 180 -15.51 24.71 -17.09
N VAL A 181 -16.60 23.97 -16.81
CA VAL A 181 -16.55 22.75 -15.99
C VAL A 181 -16.13 21.57 -16.86
N LEU A 182 -15.08 20.85 -16.47
CA LEU A 182 -14.55 19.73 -17.27
C LEU A 182 -15.58 18.64 -17.55
N TRP A 183 -16.44 18.34 -16.58
CA TRP A 183 -17.51 17.35 -16.71
C TRP A 183 -18.46 17.64 -17.87
N ASP A 184 -18.82 18.89 -18.08
CA ASP A 184 -19.82 19.30 -19.08
C ASP A 184 -19.26 19.27 -20.51
N VAL A 185 -17.93 19.41 -20.65
CA VAL A 185 -17.27 19.57 -21.95
C VAL A 185 -16.53 18.31 -22.41
N ALA A 186 -15.90 17.62 -21.46
CA ALA A 186 -14.99 16.51 -21.80
C ALA A 186 -15.60 15.12 -21.53
N ARG A 187 -16.85 15.04 -21.11
CA ARG A 187 -17.54 13.77 -20.87
C ARG A 187 -17.99 13.14 -22.20
N ASP A 188 -17.45 11.97 -22.51
CA ASP A 188 -17.87 11.13 -23.63
C ASP A 188 -18.85 10.07 -23.09
N GLU A 189 -20.16 10.37 -23.20
CA GLU A 189 -21.22 9.46 -22.78
C GLU A 189 -21.41 8.36 -23.82
N ARG A 190 -21.39 7.12 -23.39
CA ARG A 190 -21.66 5.93 -24.18
C ARG A 190 -22.97 5.29 -23.74
N GLU A 191 -23.57 4.44 -24.57
CA GLU A 191 -24.76 3.65 -24.21
C GLU A 191 -24.52 2.82 -22.94
N SER A 192 -23.32 2.23 -22.82
CA SER A 192 -22.85 1.62 -21.59
C SER A 192 -22.15 2.66 -20.73
N VAL A 193 -22.66 2.91 -19.51
CA VAL A 193 -22.02 3.79 -18.53
C VAL A 193 -20.57 3.36 -18.25
N ARG A 194 -20.27 2.04 -18.33
CA ARG A 194 -18.93 1.51 -18.12
C ARG A 194 -17.93 1.91 -19.21
N GLU A 195 -18.39 2.23 -20.39
CA GLU A 195 -17.58 2.66 -21.54
C GLU A 195 -17.41 4.18 -21.59
N SER A 196 -18.18 4.90 -20.81
CA SER A 196 -18.09 6.36 -20.67
C SER A 196 -16.75 6.77 -20.07
N LYS A 197 -16.21 7.89 -20.53
CA LYS A 197 -14.88 8.37 -20.08
C LYS A 197 -14.78 9.88 -20.15
N ILE A 198 -13.79 10.44 -19.47
CA ILE A 198 -13.39 11.84 -19.64
C ILE A 198 -12.28 11.89 -20.70
N LEU A 199 -12.54 12.63 -21.75
CA LEU A 199 -11.61 12.80 -22.87
C LEU A 199 -10.34 13.51 -22.41
N SER A 200 -9.20 13.08 -22.94
CA SER A 200 -7.91 13.75 -22.73
C SER A 200 -7.72 14.95 -23.65
N VAL A 201 -8.46 14.97 -24.77
CA VAL A 201 -8.44 16.02 -25.81
C VAL A 201 -9.90 16.32 -26.19
N PHE A 202 -10.28 17.59 -26.20
CA PHE A 202 -11.64 18.08 -26.49
C PHE A 202 -11.58 19.54 -26.97
N ASP A 203 -12.69 20.08 -27.44
CA ASP A 203 -12.75 21.44 -27.93
C ASP A 203 -13.29 22.41 -26.87
N CYS A 204 -12.76 23.64 -26.84
CA CYS A 204 -13.24 24.67 -25.90
C CYS A 204 -14.69 25.06 -26.24
N PRO A 205 -15.61 25.10 -25.25
CA PRO A 205 -17.00 25.45 -25.50
C PRO A 205 -17.20 26.93 -25.89
N HIS A 206 -16.21 27.78 -25.62
CA HIS A 206 -16.29 29.22 -25.87
C HIS A 206 -15.64 29.67 -27.18
N CYS A 207 -14.47 29.09 -27.52
CA CYS A 207 -13.72 29.53 -28.70
C CYS A 207 -13.45 28.44 -29.74
N GLY A 208 -13.89 27.19 -29.51
CA GLY A 208 -13.72 26.06 -30.43
C GLY A 208 -12.30 25.53 -30.57
N GLN A 209 -11.31 26.09 -29.86
CA GLN A 209 -9.92 25.61 -29.94
C GLN A 209 -9.75 24.24 -29.29
N ARG A 210 -8.93 23.38 -29.92
CA ARG A 210 -8.61 22.05 -29.44
C ARG A 210 -7.73 22.11 -28.19
N LEU A 211 -8.17 21.51 -27.09
CA LEU A 211 -7.53 21.57 -25.78
C LEU A 211 -7.04 20.19 -25.35
N LYS A 212 -5.92 20.15 -24.62
CA LYS A 212 -5.44 18.95 -23.92
C LYS A 212 -5.62 19.14 -22.41
N LYS A 213 -6.39 18.25 -21.78
CA LYS A 213 -6.74 18.30 -20.35
C LYS A 213 -5.54 18.58 -19.44
N ARG A 214 -4.37 17.95 -19.69
CA ARG A 214 -3.15 18.06 -18.87
C ARG A 214 -2.50 19.45 -18.92
N GLU A 215 -2.81 20.26 -19.94
CA GLU A 215 -2.20 21.56 -20.20
C GLU A 215 -3.05 22.71 -19.63
N LEU A 216 -4.24 22.40 -19.10
CA LEU A 216 -5.19 23.39 -18.58
C LEU A 216 -4.95 23.66 -17.10
N LYS A 217 -5.12 24.93 -16.71
CA LYS A 217 -5.12 25.34 -15.31
C LYS A 217 -6.45 24.97 -14.67
N ARG A 218 -6.40 24.28 -13.53
CA ARG A 218 -7.56 23.95 -12.69
C ARG A 218 -7.96 25.15 -11.85
N THR A 219 -9.27 25.29 -11.62
CA THR A 219 -9.86 26.27 -10.69
C THR A 219 -10.45 25.54 -9.48
N GLN A 220 -11.61 25.95 -9.00
CA GLN A 220 -12.33 25.27 -7.92
C GLN A 220 -13.04 24.00 -8.41
N ARG A 221 -13.57 23.23 -7.46
CA ARG A 221 -14.40 22.07 -7.74
C ARG A 221 -15.87 22.45 -7.72
N TYR A 222 -16.62 21.86 -8.65
CA TYR A 222 -18.06 22.01 -8.79
C TYR A 222 -18.73 20.65 -8.59
N PRO A 223 -19.84 20.56 -7.80
CA PRO A 223 -20.64 19.35 -7.73
C PRO A 223 -21.40 19.19 -9.06
N VAL A 224 -21.27 18.03 -9.71
CA VAL A 224 -21.81 17.83 -11.08
C VAL A 224 -22.81 16.69 -11.20
N SER A 225 -22.80 15.74 -10.26
CA SER A 225 -23.76 14.64 -10.25
C SER A 225 -23.95 14.11 -8.83
N VAL A 226 -25.17 13.70 -8.51
CA VAL A 226 -25.55 13.04 -7.26
C VAL A 226 -26.06 11.64 -7.57
N GLY A 227 -25.52 10.63 -6.90
CA GLY A 227 -26.00 9.25 -6.93
C GLY A 227 -26.93 8.99 -5.75
N TYR A 228 -28.11 8.44 -5.99
CA TYR A 228 -29.13 8.13 -4.99
C TYR A 228 -29.94 6.89 -5.38
N ARG A 229 -30.81 6.40 -4.50
CA ARG A 229 -31.73 5.31 -4.81
C ARG A 229 -33.16 5.84 -4.88
N CYS A 230 -33.82 5.59 -6.01
CA CYS A 230 -35.21 6.00 -6.19
C CYS A 230 -36.17 4.91 -5.67
N CYS A 231 -37.13 5.31 -4.82
CA CYS A 231 -38.21 4.45 -4.30
C CYS A 231 -39.11 3.90 -5.43
N GLY A 232 -39.44 4.74 -6.43
CA GLY A 232 -40.29 4.36 -7.57
C GLY A 232 -39.64 3.46 -8.61
N ALA A 233 -38.31 3.37 -8.64
CA ALA A 233 -37.54 2.52 -9.57
C ALA A 233 -37.10 1.17 -8.98
N GLY A 234 -37.74 0.70 -7.92
CA GLY A 234 -37.37 -0.55 -7.25
C GLY A 234 -36.00 -0.49 -6.56
N LEU A 235 -35.66 0.66 -5.97
CA LEU A 235 -34.38 0.93 -5.29
C LEU A 235 -33.13 0.86 -6.20
N LYS A 236 -33.30 1.02 -7.51
CA LYS A 236 -32.17 1.15 -8.44
C LYS A 236 -31.41 2.44 -8.17
N GLU A 237 -30.10 2.38 -8.40
CA GLU A 237 -29.25 3.55 -8.38
C GLU A 237 -29.60 4.48 -9.54
N CYS A 238 -29.80 5.74 -9.20
CA CYS A 238 -30.10 6.84 -10.13
C CYS A 238 -29.04 7.92 -9.97
N THR A 239 -28.79 8.67 -11.02
CA THR A 239 -27.90 9.83 -11.02
C THR A 239 -28.61 11.05 -11.59
N ALA A 240 -28.36 12.24 -11.02
CA ALA A 240 -28.88 13.50 -11.52
C ALA A 240 -27.93 14.65 -11.20
N PRO A 241 -28.02 15.78 -11.88
CA PRO A 241 -27.36 17.02 -11.43
C PRO A 241 -27.82 17.40 -10.03
N PRO A 242 -26.96 18.07 -9.22
CA PRO A 242 -27.35 18.63 -7.93
C PRO A 242 -28.51 19.63 -8.10
N ASP A 243 -29.44 19.63 -7.16
CA ASP A 243 -30.53 20.65 -7.10
C ASP A 243 -30.23 21.75 -6.07
N ASN A 244 -31.16 22.68 -5.90
CA ASN A 244 -31.01 23.78 -4.96
C ASN A 244 -30.87 23.31 -3.50
N PHE A 245 -31.51 22.19 -3.13
CA PHE A 245 -31.35 21.61 -1.80
C PHE A 245 -29.93 21.13 -1.59
N ASP A 246 -29.36 20.38 -2.56
CA ASP A 246 -28.01 19.89 -2.50
C ASP A 246 -26.98 21.02 -2.37
N LEU A 247 -27.16 22.11 -3.15
CA LEU A 247 -26.28 23.29 -3.14
C LEU A 247 -26.38 24.08 -1.82
N GLN A 248 -27.59 24.29 -1.28
CA GLN A 248 -27.79 24.95 0.01
C GLN A 248 -27.17 24.12 1.17
N LEU A 249 -27.28 22.79 1.11
CA LEU A 249 -26.64 21.93 2.08
C LEU A 249 -25.13 22.08 2.02
N LEU A 250 -24.50 22.09 0.84
CA LEU A 250 -23.07 22.30 0.68
C LEU A 250 -22.63 23.65 1.26
N GLU A 251 -23.34 24.73 0.97
CA GLU A 251 -23.07 26.08 1.51
C GLU A 251 -23.13 26.08 3.05
N LYS A 252 -24.15 25.43 3.64
CA LYS A 252 -24.23 25.28 5.11
C LYS A 252 -23.01 24.56 5.69
N LEU A 253 -22.50 23.56 4.99
CA LEU A 253 -21.37 22.72 5.44
C LEU A 253 -20.00 23.39 5.27
N GLU A 254 -19.87 24.48 4.52
CA GLU A 254 -18.62 25.24 4.39
C GLU A 254 -18.07 25.76 5.73
N LYS A 255 -18.94 25.90 6.74
CA LYS A 255 -18.55 26.25 8.11
C LYS A 255 -17.67 25.17 8.80
N GLY A 256 -17.57 23.99 8.20
CA GLY A 256 -16.85 22.85 8.75
C GLY A 256 -17.63 22.08 9.83
N PRO A 257 -16.99 21.05 10.41
CA PRO A 257 -17.55 20.28 11.52
C PRO A 257 -17.81 21.14 12.75
N PRO A 258 -18.78 20.77 13.63
CA PRO A 258 -18.98 21.41 14.92
C PRO A 258 -17.71 21.39 15.80
N ASP A 259 -17.52 22.43 16.62
CA ASP A 259 -16.32 22.61 17.45
C ASP A 259 -16.07 21.49 18.46
N TYR A 260 -17.08 20.71 18.84
CA TYR A 260 -16.93 19.56 19.73
C TYR A 260 -16.34 18.32 19.05
N LEU A 261 -16.14 18.35 17.73
CA LEU A 261 -15.52 17.28 16.97
C LEU A 261 -14.05 17.59 16.72
N TRP A 262 -13.19 16.70 17.18
CA TRP A 262 -11.77 16.78 16.90
C TRP A 262 -11.45 16.17 15.54
N TYR A 263 -10.50 16.74 14.83
CA TYR A 263 -9.88 16.22 13.62
C TYR A 263 -8.48 16.80 13.43
N PRO A 264 -7.56 16.09 12.74
CA PRO A 264 -6.19 16.56 12.56
C PRO A 264 -6.13 17.74 11.58
N LYS A 265 -5.32 18.75 11.96
CA LYS A 265 -5.02 19.94 11.13
C LYS A 265 -3.56 20.00 10.70
N ASP A 266 -2.85 18.88 10.82
CA ASP A 266 -1.44 18.77 10.47
C ASP A 266 -1.22 19.22 9.02
N ARG A 267 -0.19 20.03 8.80
CA ARG A 267 0.23 20.44 7.45
C ARG A 267 0.95 19.29 6.78
N PHE A 268 0.66 19.05 5.51
CA PHE A 268 1.44 18.10 4.73
C PHE A 268 2.91 18.50 4.73
N PRO A 269 3.84 17.55 4.97
CA PRO A 269 5.27 17.82 4.86
C PRO A 269 5.64 18.11 3.40
N ASP A 270 6.69 18.88 3.20
CA ASP A 270 7.32 18.97 1.89
C ASP A 270 7.84 17.60 1.49
N GLY A 271 7.46 17.12 0.32
CA GLY A 271 7.76 15.76 -0.10
C GLY A 271 7.54 15.53 -1.59
N ILE A 272 7.87 14.34 -2.04
CA ILE A 272 7.70 13.93 -3.44
C ILE A 272 6.21 13.67 -3.73
N ASN A 273 5.52 12.95 -2.84
CA ASN A 273 4.11 12.60 -3.00
C ASN A 273 3.16 13.74 -2.58
N THR A 274 3.59 14.60 -1.68
CA THR A 274 2.78 15.70 -1.15
C THR A 274 2.82 16.97 -2.02
N ARG A 275 3.77 17.07 -2.94
CA ARG A 275 3.93 18.23 -3.84
C ARG A 275 2.67 18.53 -4.65
N GLN A 276 2.03 17.50 -5.22
CA GLN A 276 0.83 17.69 -6.06
C GLN A 276 -0.37 18.17 -5.26
N PRO A 277 -0.77 17.55 -4.12
CA PRO A 277 -1.85 18.08 -3.30
C PRO A 277 -1.57 19.49 -2.78
N ILE A 278 -0.36 19.79 -2.31
CA ILE A 278 0.01 21.14 -1.86
C ILE A 278 -0.17 22.18 -2.98
N ALA A 279 0.30 21.86 -4.19
CA ALA A 279 0.11 22.73 -5.37
C ALA A 279 -1.37 22.88 -5.77
N ALA A 280 -2.24 21.92 -5.43
CA ALA A 280 -3.67 21.99 -5.63
C ALA A 280 -4.43 22.67 -4.47
N GLY A 281 -3.72 23.27 -3.49
CA GLY A 281 -4.29 23.96 -2.34
C GLY A 281 -4.67 23.04 -1.16
N ILE A 282 -4.41 21.73 -1.25
CA ILE A 282 -4.61 20.76 -0.17
C ILE A 282 -3.35 20.76 0.69
N THR A 283 -3.26 21.71 1.62
CA THR A 283 -2.04 21.98 2.39
C THR A 283 -2.03 21.34 3.78
N SER A 284 -3.15 20.77 4.21
CA SER A 284 -3.31 20.13 5.53
C SER A 284 -4.30 18.98 5.46
N VAL A 285 -4.31 18.14 6.49
CA VAL A 285 -5.10 16.91 6.54
C VAL A 285 -6.60 17.16 6.47
N ASP A 286 -7.09 18.19 7.16
CA ASP A 286 -8.50 18.62 7.09
C ASP A 286 -8.92 18.96 5.66
N LYS A 287 -8.06 19.57 4.86
CA LYS A 287 -8.32 19.90 3.45
C LYS A 287 -8.27 18.69 2.51
N ALA A 288 -7.80 17.54 3.00
CA ALA A 288 -7.90 16.29 2.26
C ALA A 288 -9.33 15.70 2.24
N TYR A 289 -10.27 16.34 2.90
CA TYR A 289 -11.68 15.94 2.95
C TYR A 289 -12.57 17.08 2.43
N THR A 290 -13.76 16.72 1.94
CA THR A 290 -14.82 17.71 1.81
C THR A 290 -15.33 18.08 3.20
N PRO A 291 -15.95 19.27 3.42
CA PRO A 291 -16.53 19.62 4.73
C PRO A 291 -17.51 18.56 5.25
N ARG A 292 -18.31 17.98 4.35
CA ARG A 292 -19.26 16.90 4.67
C ARG A 292 -18.54 15.64 5.14
N ALA A 293 -17.56 15.15 4.38
CA ALA A 293 -16.80 13.95 4.71
C ALA A 293 -15.99 14.14 6.00
N LEU A 294 -15.43 15.34 6.21
CA LEU A 294 -14.70 15.69 7.43
C LEU A 294 -15.61 15.62 8.66
N HIS A 295 -16.84 16.19 8.57
CA HIS A 295 -17.81 16.11 9.66
C HIS A 295 -18.15 14.64 10.00
N ALA A 296 -18.50 13.84 8.98
CA ALA A 296 -18.89 12.45 9.17
C ALA A 296 -17.76 11.59 9.76
N ILE A 297 -16.52 11.72 9.24
CA ILE A 297 -15.38 10.93 9.73
C ILE A 297 -14.97 11.37 11.14
N SER A 298 -15.05 12.66 11.47
CA SER A 298 -14.77 13.18 12.81
C SER A 298 -15.76 12.68 13.85
N LEU A 299 -17.05 12.55 13.48
CA LEU A 299 -18.06 11.95 14.36
C LEU A 299 -17.79 10.46 14.59
N LEU A 300 -17.50 9.70 13.52
CA LEU A 300 -17.12 8.28 13.65
C LEU A 300 -15.87 8.12 14.52
N TRP A 301 -14.86 8.97 14.31
CA TRP A 301 -13.63 8.96 15.11
C TRP A 301 -13.93 9.22 16.59
N LYS A 302 -14.73 10.24 16.91
CA LYS A 302 -15.13 10.55 18.29
C LYS A 302 -15.81 9.35 18.95
N ILE A 303 -16.86 8.80 18.30
CA ILE A 303 -17.61 7.67 18.88
C ILE A 303 -16.70 6.43 19.04
N ALA A 304 -15.83 6.16 18.06
CA ALA A 304 -14.89 5.05 18.11
C ALA A 304 -13.86 5.24 19.23
N SER A 305 -13.24 6.42 19.35
CA SER A 305 -12.21 6.70 20.35
C SER A 305 -12.73 6.70 21.79
N GLU A 306 -13.99 7.06 21.99
CA GLU A 306 -14.67 7.05 23.29
C GLU A 306 -15.30 5.69 23.66
N TRP A 307 -15.12 4.66 22.81
CA TRP A 307 -15.68 3.34 23.08
C TRP A 307 -15.02 2.71 24.32
N PRO A 308 -15.81 2.23 25.30
CA PRO A 308 -15.26 1.85 26.60
C PRO A 308 -14.35 0.62 26.58
N GLU A 309 -14.61 -0.32 25.66
CA GLU A 309 -13.88 -1.56 25.55
C GLU A 309 -12.69 -1.40 24.59
N VAL A 310 -11.48 -1.42 25.12
CA VAL A 310 -10.23 -1.14 24.39
C VAL A 310 -10.10 -1.99 23.11
N GLU A 311 -10.31 -3.31 23.21
CA GLU A 311 -10.20 -4.21 22.06
C GLU A 311 -11.17 -3.84 20.93
N VAL A 312 -12.40 -3.49 21.26
CA VAL A 312 -13.43 -3.10 20.30
C VAL A 312 -13.13 -1.71 19.74
N ARG A 313 -12.74 -0.78 20.60
CA ARG A 313 -12.31 0.57 20.22
C ARG A 313 -11.25 0.53 19.13
N ASP A 314 -10.21 -0.29 19.31
CA ASP A 314 -9.11 -0.41 18.36
C ASP A 314 -9.61 -0.90 16.99
N LYS A 315 -10.57 -1.85 16.97
CA LYS A 315 -11.17 -2.32 15.72
C LYS A 315 -12.07 -1.30 15.04
N LEU A 316 -12.77 -0.46 15.83
CA LEU A 316 -13.54 0.67 15.29
C LEU A 316 -12.62 1.71 14.66
N LEU A 317 -11.54 2.10 15.35
CA LEU A 317 -10.54 3.04 14.82
C LEU A 317 -9.84 2.47 13.57
N PHE A 318 -9.51 1.19 13.57
CA PHE A 318 -8.98 0.48 12.41
C PHE A 318 -9.95 0.53 11.23
N THR A 319 -11.25 0.42 11.48
CA THR A 319 -12.26 0.54 10.43
C THR A 319 -12.31 1.97 9.89
N VAL A 320 -12.28 2.98 10.76
CA VAL A 320 -12.30 4.40 10.33
C VAL A 320 -11.05 4.72 9.50
N THR A 321 -9.86 4.31 9.94
CA THR A 321 -8.61 4.56 9.19
C THR A 321 -8.58 3.86 7.84
N SER A 322 -9.28 2.74 7.67
CA SER A 322 -9.38 2.02 6.40
C SER A 322 -10.17 2.76 5.31
N LEU A 323 -10.89 3.83 5.67
CA LEU A 323 -11.77 4.56 4.76
C LEU A 323 -11.05 5.63 3.93
N TYR A 324 -9.90 6.14 4.40
CA TYR A 324 -9.31 7.38 3.90
C TYR A 324 -9.20 7.43 2.37
N GLN A 325 -8.88 6.31 1.74
CA GLN A 325 -8.74 6.25 0.29
C GLN A 325 -10.04 6.50 -0.47
N ARG A 326 -11.18 6.27 0.16
CA ARG A 326 -12.51 6.37 -0.49
C ARG A 326 -13.27 7.60 -0.10
N VAL A 327 -12.93 8.21 1.04
CA VAL A 327 -13.66 9.35 1.61
C VAL A 327 -12.89 10.67 1.55
N THR A 328 -11.67 10.65 0.98
CA THR A 328 -10.87 11.86 0.75
C THR A 328 -11.07 12.41 -0.64
N VAL A 329 -10.60 13.64 -0.85
CA VAL A 329 -10.59 14.33 -2.15
C VAL A 329 -9.66 13.66 -3.18
N PHE A 330 -8.91 12.64 -2.80
CA PHE A 330 -8.06 11.81 -3.66
C PHE A 330 -8.84 10.64 -4.30
N SER A 331 -10.09 10.42 -3.92
CA SER A 331 -10.93 9.38 -4.49
C SER A 331 -11.38 9.75 -5.91
N GLU A 332 -10.93 9.01 -6.92
CA GLU A 332 -11.27 9.24 -8.31
C GLU A 332 -12.63 8.62 -8.65
N PHE A 333 -13.49 9.36 -9.32
CA PHE A 333 -14.72 8.82 -9.89
C PHE A 333 -14.41 7.95 -11.12
N ARG A 334 -15.06 6.79 -11.20
CA ARG A 334 -14.98 5.86 -12.33
C ARG A 334 -16.36 5.46 -12.81
N PHE A 335 -16.60 5.62 -14.11
CA PHE A 335 -17.90 5.32 -14.73
C PHE A 335 -18.29 3.83 -14.60
N TRP A 336 -17.33 2.93 -14.57
CA TRP A 336 -17.58 1.48 -14.40
C TRP A 336 -17.83 1.03 -12.96
N GLY A 337 -17.95 1.98 -12.05
CA GLY A 337 -18.19 1.75 -10.63
C GLY A 337 -16.91 1.68 -9.79
N GLY A 338 -17.10 1.82 -8.49
CA GLY A 338 -16.02 1.94 -7.54
C GLY A 338 -15.35 3.31 -7.57
N SER A 339 -14.40 3.52 -6.67
CA SER A 339 -13.51 4.68 -6.70
C SER A 339 -12.10 4.22 -7.02
N GLY A 340 -11.47 4.87 -8.00
CA GLY A 340 -10.06 4.74 -8.21
C GLY A 340 -9.35 5.36 -7.02
N ASN A 341 -8.35 4.64 -6.51
CA ASN A 341 -7.42 5.24 -5.59
C ASN A 341 -6.04 5.18 -6.18
N THR A 342 -5.40 6.32 -6.17
CA THR A 342 -3.98 6.37 -6.42
C THR A 342 -3.30 6.44 -5.07
N ALA A 343 -2.52 5.42 -4.75
CA ALA A 343 -1.73 5.35 -3.54
C ALA A 343 -0.79 6.58 -3.31
N ASN A 344 -0.78 7.57 -4.17
CA ASN A 344 0.21 8.64 -4.24
C ASN A 344 -0.37 10.05 -4.01
N TYR A 345 -1.49 10.20 -3.32
CA TYR A 345 -2.18 11.50 -3.15
C TYR A 345 -2.46 12.22 -4.47
N ASN A 346 -2.70 11.47 -5.55
CA ASN A 346 -3.06 12.08 -6.82
C ASN A 346 -4.40 12.79 -6.69
N VAL A 347 -4.43 14.04 -7.13
CA VAL A 347 -5.64 14.86 -7.13
C VAL A 347 -6.41 14.61 -8.44
N PRO A 348 -7.48 13.79 -8.42
CA PRO A 348 -8.19 13.42 -9.64
C PRO A 348 -8.92 14.62 -10.24
N ALA A 349 -9.07 14.62 -11.57
CA ALA A 349 -9.83 15.66 -12.27
C ALA A 349 -11.33 15.57 -11.95
N ILE A 350 -11.83 14.36 -11.76
CA ILE A 350 -13.21 14.06 -11.33
C ILE A 350 -13.11 13.25 -10.05
N MET A 351 -13.68 13.77 -8.98
CA MET A 351 -13.64 13.21 -7.63
C MET A 351 -14.97 12.52 -7.30
N ASN A 352 -14.87 11.43 -6.54
CA ASN A 352 -16.02 10.72 -5.99
C ASN A 352 -16.10 10.92 -4.47
N GLU A 353 -17.04 11.70 -4.00
CA GLU A 353 -17.36 11.86 -2.58
C GLU A 353 -18.39 10.82 -2.17
N GLN A 354 -17.97 9.74 -1.54
CA GLN A 354 -18.87 8.68 -1.07
C GLN A 354 -19.52 9.03 0.27
N ASN A 355 -20.72 8.48 0.53
CA ASN A 355 -21.30 8.49 1.86
C ASN A 355 -20.37 7.74 2.83
N VAL A 356 -19.85 8.45 3.83
CA VAL A 356 -18.85 7.94 4.79
C VAL A 356 -19.44 6.83 5.64
N PHE A 357 -20.69 6.95 6.11
CA PHE A 357 -21.34 5.96 6.97
C PHE A 357 -21.62 4.67 6.21
N ALA A 358 -22.15 4.76 5.00
CA ALA A 358 -22.35 3.59 4.13
C ALA A 358 -21.01 2.91 3.76
N THR A 359 -19.94 3.71 3.60
CA THR A 359 -18.59 3.18 3.34
C THR A 359 -18.01 2.49 4.57
N PHE A 360 -18.25 3.05 5.76
CA PHE A 360 -17.87 2.45 7.05
C PHE A 360 -18.58 1.11 7.26
N GLU A 361 -19.90 1.03 7.05
CA GLU A 361 -20.67 -0.21 7.16
C GLU A 361 -20.14 -1.31 6.22
N ARG A 362 -19.95 -0.96 4.94
CA ARG A 362 -19.42 -1.89 3.94
C ARG A 362 -18.04 -2.41 4.31
N LYS A 363 -17.16 -1.53 4.80
CA LYS A 363 -15.81 -1.91 5.23
C LYS A 363 -15.86 -2.76 6.50
N ALA A 364 -16.71 -2.42 7.46
CA ALA A 364 -16.91 -3.20 8.67
C ALA A 364 -17.39 -4.63 8.35
N ASN A 365 -18.27 -4.80 7.38
CA ASN A 365 -18.69 -6.13 6.92
C ASN A 365 -17.50 -6.94 6.37
N THR A 366 -16.61 -6.33 5.55
CA THR A 366 -15.40 -7.00 5.05
C THR A 366 -14.47 -7.42 6.20
N ILE A 367 -14.24 -6.52 7.17
CA ILE A 367 -13.41 -6.79 8.35
C ILE A 367 -14.03 -7.92 9.20
N SER A 368 -15.34 -7.94 9.35
CA SER A 368 -16.04 -9.00 10.08
C SER A 368 -15.87 -10.38 9.42
N TRP A 369 -15.92 -10.45 8.10
CA TRP A 369 -15.63 -11.69 7.39
C TRP A 369 -14.21 -12.18 7.65
N TYR A 370 -13.24 -11.25 7.63
CA TYR A 370 -11.87 -11.60 8.01
C TYR A 370 -11.78 -12.10 9.46
N PHE A 371 -12.40 -11.42 10.43
CA PHE A 371 -12.38 -11.88 11.83
C PHE A 371 -13.02 -13.25 12.02
N ARG A 372 -14.02 -13.60 11.21
CA ARG A 372 -14.60 -14.93 11.20
C ARG A 372 -13.61 -15.97 10.68
N GLU A 373 -12.88 -15.70 9.61
CA GLU A 373 -11.84 -16.59 9.08
C GLU A 373 -10.67 -16.75 10.05
N ALA A 374 -10.30 -15.67 10.72
CA ALA A 374 -9.18 -15.60 11.64
C ALA A 374 -9.49 -16.09 13.07
N ALA A 375 -10.70 -16.61 13.33
CA ALA A 375 -11.15 -16.98 14.68
C ALA A 375 -10.27 -18.06 15.35
N GLU A 376 -9.65 -18.93 14.56
CA GLU A 376 -8.82 -20.05 15.01
C GLU A 376 -7.31 -19.77 14.92
N MET A 377 -6.91 -18.54 14.52
CA MET A 377 -5.49 -18.18 14.47
C MET A 377 -4.88 -18.14 15.88
N SER A 378 -3.62 -18.54 15.97
CA SER A 378 -2.83 -18.32 17.18
C SER A 378 -2.78 -16.83 17.53
N ARG A 379 -2.83 -16.48 18.82
CA ARG A 379 -2.69 -15.10 19.30
C ARG A 379 -1.29 -14.78 19.78
N GLN A 380 -0.31 -15.59 19.45
CA GLN A 380 1.09 -15.38 19.83
C GLN A 380 1.75 -14.41 18.84
N VAL A 381 1.41 -13.13 18.99
CA VAL A 381 1.95 -12.04 18.17
C VAL A 381 2.34 -10.89 19.08
N GLU A 382 3.56 -10.42 18.93
CA GLU A 382 4.02 -9.17 19.49
C GLU A 382 4.31 -8.16 18.38
N VAL A 383 3.92 -6.91 18.59
CA VAL A 383 4.15 -5.82 17.65
C VAL A 383 4.95 -4.70 18.31
N SER A 384 5.81 -4.01 17.55
CA SER A 384 6.66 -2.95 18.07
C SER A 384 6.87 -1.84 17.03
N THR A 385 6.67 -0.57 17.42
CA THR A 385 7.05 0.57 16.58
C THR A 385 8.53 0.87 16.81
N GLN A 386 9.39 0.33 15.96
CA GLN A 386 10.84 0.49 16.08
C GLN A 386 11.53 0.27 14.73
N SER A 387 12.74 0.79 14.62
CA SER A 387 13.60 0.57 13.46
C SER A 387 14.13 -0.86 13.43
N ALA A 388 14.21 -1.44 12.23
CA ALA A 388 14.91 -2.70 11.98
C ALA A 388 16.42 -2.63 12.28
N CYS A 389 16.97 -1.41 12.37
CA CYS A 389 18.36 -1.16 12.75
C CYS A 389 18.63 -1.36 14.25
N CYS A 390 17.59 -1.53 15.07
CA CYS A 390 17.74 -1.69 16.53
C CYS A 390 16.69 -2.69 17.05
N LEU A 391 17.08 -3.96 17.16
CA LEU A 391 16.25 -5.05 17.70
C LEU A 391 16.73 -5.47 19.10
N GLY A 392 17.20 -4.52 19.91
CA GLY A 392 17.86 -4.77 21.19
C GLY A 392 17.01 -5.52 22.25
N GLN A 393 15.68 -5.61 22.07
CA GLN A 393 14.80 -6.40 22.94
C GLN A 393 14.87 -7.91 22.62
N LEU A 394 15.35 -8.28 21.43
CA LEU A 394 15.50 -9.66 21.03
C LEU A 394 16.87 -10.20 21.43
N PRO A 395 16.93 -11.33 22.16
CA PRO A 395 18.19 -12.00 22.44
C PRO A 395 18.89 -12.46 21.15
N ASP A 396 20.20 -12.63 21.23
CA ASP A 396 20.96 -13.25 20.15
C ASP A 396 20.46 -14.67 19.88
N ARG A 397 20.40 -15.07 18.61
CA ARG A 397 20.01 -16.42 18.19
C ARG A 397 18.70 -16.91 18.79
N SER A 398 17.67 -16.06 18.77
CA SER A 398 16.37 -16.32 19.38
C SER A 398 15.23 -16.53 18.39
N VAL A 399 15.43 -16.23 17.10
CA VAL A 399 14.41 -16.27 16.04
C VAL A 399 14.67 -17.46 15.12
N ASP A 400 13.62 -18.24 14.81
CA ASP A 400 13.72 -19.47 14.01
C ASP A 400 13.67 -19.20 12.51
N TYR A 401 13.04 -18.09 12.08
CA TYR A 401 12.94 -17.69 10.68
C TYR A 401 12.67 -16.19 10.56
N ILE A 402 13.25 -15.56 9.57
CA ILE A 402 12.97 -14.18 9.21
C ILE A 402 12.38 -14.14 7.81
N PHE A 403 11.20 -13.53 7.66
CA PHE A 403 10.65 -13.10 6.38
C PHE A 403 10.55 -11.59 6.39
N THR A 404 10.99 -10.92 5.33
CA THR A 404 10.97 -9.46 5.30
C THR A 404 10.85 -8.90 3.88
N ASP A 405 10.16 -7.77 3.75
CA ASP A 405 9.94 -7.01 2.52
C ASP A 405 10.44 -5.56 2.74
N PRO A 406 11.77 -5.33 2.75
CA PRO A 406 12.34 -4.02 3.05
C PRO A 406 11.95 -2.99 1.98
N PRO A 407 11.98 -1.68 2.27
CA PRO A 407 11.67 -0.63 1.32
C PRO A 407 12.48 -0.73 0.03
N PHE A 408 11.82 -0.45 -1.13
CA PHE A 408 12.41 -0.61 -2.46
C PHE A 408 13.13 0.66 -2.96
N GLY A 409 14.05 1.22 -2.20
CA GLY A 409 14.81 2.41 -2.58
C GLY A 409 13.93 3.65 -2.77
N ALA A 410 13.90 4.23 -3.98
CA ALA A 410 13.16 5.46 -4.28
C ALA A 410 11.69 5.24 -4.71
N ASN A 411 11.19 3.99 -4.69
CA ASN A 411 9.89 3.69 -5.29
C ASN A 411 8.70 4.20 -4.48
N ILE A 412 8.79 4.18 -3.15
CA ILE A 412 7.72 4.52 -2.23
C ILE A 412 8.30 5.33 -1.06
N ASN A 413 7.70 6.49 -0.78
CA ASN A 413 8.02 7.32 0.38
C ASN A 413 6.98 7.03 1.46
N TYR A 414 7.24 6.03 2.30
CA TYR A 414 6.25 5.49 3.23
C TYR A 414 5.77 6.51 4.26
N SER A 415 6.66 7.29 4.84
CA SER A 415 6.32 8.34 5.82
C SER A 415 5.40 9.41 5.23
N GLU A 416 5.61 9.82 3.96
CA GLU A 416 4.72 10.75 3.28
C GLU A 416 3.34 10.13 3.06
N MET A 417 3.30 8.87 2.66
CA MET A 417 2.05 8.18 2.29
C MET A 417 1.23 7.72 3.49
N ASN A 418 1.89 7.43 4.62
CA ASN A 418 1.24 7.09 5.88
C ASN A 418 0.74 8.34 6.63
N PHE A 419 1.12 9.55 6.19
CA PHE A 419 0.89 10.80 6.91
C PHE A 419 -0.58 11.05 7.27
N LEU A 420 -1.53 10.71 6.41
CA LEU A 420 -2.96 10.83 6.72
C LEU A 420 -3.37 9.92 7.89
N TRP A 421 -2.96 8.66 7.89
CA TRP A 421 -3.26 7.75 8.99
C TRP A 421 -2.60 8.21 10.29
N GLU A 422 -1.32 8.57 10.20
CA GLU A 422 -0.54 9.01 11.34
C GLU A 422 -1.07 10.30 11.96
N SER A 423 -1.64 11.20 11.16
CA SER A 423 -2.30 12.41 11.66
C SER A 423 -3.56 12.09 12.46
N TRP A 424 -4.41 11.19 11.97
CA TRP A 424 -5.57 10.73 12.73
C TRP A 424 -5.16 9.96 14.01
N LEU A 425 -4.07 9.20 13.94
CA LEU A 425 -3.52 8.50 15.08
C LEU A 425 -2.76 9.43 16.06
N GLY A 426 -2.48 10.67 15.70
CA GLY A 426 -1.77 11.63 16.54
C GLY A 426 -0.27 11.35 16.71
N VAL A 427 0.33 10.55 15.83
CA VAL A 427 1.74 10.11 15.90
C VAL A 427 2.36 10.11 14.51
N LYS A 428 3.68 10.28 14.44
CA LYS A 428 4.41 10.40 13.18
C LYS A 428 5.61 9.46 13.14
N THR A 429 5.90 8.96 11.95
CA THR A 429 7.13 8.21 11.68
C THR A 429 8.36 9.10 11.90
N ASP A 430 9.36 8.58 12.63
CA ASP A 430 10.68 9.18 12.69
C ASP A 430 11.44 8.83 11.39
N THR A 431 11.57 9.81 10.52
CA THR A 431 12.15 9.62 9.19
C THR A 431 13.67 9.42 9.18
N ARG A 432 14.37 9.63 10.30
CA ARG A 432 15.85 9.51 10.35
C ARG A 432 16.33 8.14 9.95
N GLU A 433 15.63 7.09 10.39
CA GLU A 433 15.96 5.68 10.11
C GLU A 433 15.04 5.04 9.05
N GLU A 434 14.28 5.84 8.31
CA GLU A 434 13.51 5.36 7.17
C GLU A 434 14.45 4.95 6.05
N ALA A 435 14.56 3.65 5.74
CA ALA A 435 15.49 3.09 4.77
C ALA A 435 14.97 3.27 3.33
N ILE A 436 14.98 4.51 2.84
CA ILE A 436 14.56 4.88 1.48
C ILE A 436 15.58 5.84 0.84
N VAL A 437 15.50 5.96 -0.48
CA VAL A 437 16.18 7.04 -1.21
C VAL A 437 15.19 8.19 -1.41
N ASN A 438 15.43 9.33 -0.76
CA ASN A 438 14.54 10.49 -0.83
C ASN A 438 15.34 11.79 -0.78
N LYS A 439 15.34 12.53 -1.90
CA LYS A 439 16.08 13.79 -2.04
C LYS A 439 15.59 14.89 -1.08
N VAL A 440 14.31 14.88 -0.70
CA VAL A 440 13.76 15.88 0.23
C VAL A 440 14.25 15.62 1.66
N GLN A 441 14.44 14.35 2.01
CA GLN A 441 15.05 13.94 3.29
C GLN A 441 16.59 13.99 3.26
N GLY A 442 17.19 14.33 2.12
CA GLY A 442 18.65 14.35 1.94
C GLY A 442 19.29 12.97 1.91
N LYS A 443 18.53 11.91 1.58
CA LYS A 443 19.00 10.51 1.57
C LYS A 443 19.26 10.03 0.15
N ASP A 444 20.44 9.52 -0.08
CA ASP A 444 20.86 8.89 -1.33
C ASP A 444 20.95 7.35 -1.22
N TYR A 445 21.60 6.70 -2.18
CA TYR A 445 21.77 5.24 -2.19
C TYR A 445 22.76 4.75 -1.14
N ASP A 446 23.75 5.56 -0.75
CA ASP A 446 24.73 5.19 0.27
C ASP A 446 24.08 5.20 1.66
N ASP A 447 23.24 6.19 1.96
CA ASP A 447 22.42 6.22 3.17
C ASP A 447 21.46 5.03 3.24
N TYR A 448 20.81 4.74 2.13
CA TYR A 448 19.90 3.59 2.02
C TYR A 448 20.62 2.27 2.26
N GLN A 449 21.79 2.06 1.64
CA GLN A 449 22.61 0.87 1.83
C GLN A 449 23.09 0.76 3.28
N GLY A 450 23.55 1.86 3.88
CA GLY A 450 24.02 1.88 5.27
C GLY A 450 22.93 1.46 6.27
N LEU A 451 21.70 1.95 6.09
CA LEU A 451 20.55 1.56 6.92
C LEU A 451 20.18 0.09 6.71
N LEU A 452 20.14 -0.40 5.48
CA LEU A 452 19.88 -1.82 5.21
C LEU A 452 20.95 -2.72 5.80
N CYS A 453 22.22 -2.34 5.67
CA CYS A 453 23.34 -3.12 6.22
C CYS A 453 23.20 -3.23 7.75
N THR A 454 22.86 -2.14 8.43
CA THR A 454 22.63 -2.13 9.87
C THR A 454 21.44 -3.02 10.26
N ALA A 455 20.33 -2.94 9.52
CA ALA A 455 19.17 -3.78 9.75
C ALA A 455 19.49 -5.27 9.54
N PHE A 456 20.20 -5.64 8.47
CA PHE A 456 20.60 -7.04 8.23
C PHE A 456 21.60 -7.56 9.27
N ARG A 457 22.49 -6.72 9.83
CA ARG A 457 23.34 -7.11 10.95
C ARG A 457 22.54 -7.45 12.19
N GLU A 458 21.51 -6.67 12.53
CA GLU A 458 20.59 -6.98 13.62
C GLU A 458 19.80 -8.27 13.33
N MET A 459 19.27 -8.45 12.12
CA MET A 459 18.62 -9.70 11.71
C MET A 459 19.56 -10.89 11.86
N ARG A 460 20.84 -10.75 11.46
CA ARG A 460 21.84 -11.81 11.63
C ARG A 460 22.12 -12.13 13.10
N ARG A 461 22.15 -11.11 13.95
CA ARG A 461 22.36 -11.29 15.39
C ARG A 461 21.25 -12.12 16.02
N VAL A 462 19.98 -11.77 15.73
CA VAL A 462 18.80 -12.41 16.36
C VAL A 462 18.42 -13.74 15.71
N LEU A 463 18.74 -13.97 14.46
CA LEU A 463 18.47 -15.23 13.76
C LEU A 463 19.30 -16.36 14.36
N LYS A 464 18.71 -17.54 14.58
CA LYS A 464 19.42 -18.74 15.03
C LYS A 464 20.43 -19.22 13.99
N ASP A 465 21.46 -19.93 14.43
CA ASP A 465 22.40 -20.56 13.51
C ASP A 465 21.65 -21.64 12.71
N ASP A 466 22.04 -21.85 11.45
CA ASP A 466 21.36 -22.72 10.48
C ASP A 466 19.91 -22.36 10.12
N ALA A 467 19.37 -21.28 10.65
CA ALA A 467 18.05 -20.74 10.26
C ALA A 467 18.13 -19.89 8.98
N TRP A 468 16.97 -19.62 8.39
CA TRP A 468 16.87 -18.94 7.11
C TRP A 468 16.30 -17.52 7.24
N LEU A 469 16.78 -16.63 6.38
CA LEU A 469 16.23 -15.32 6.08
C LEU A 469 15.67 -15.34 4.66
N THR A 470 14.42 -14.90 4.48
CA THR A 470 13.84 -14.65 3.16
C THR A 470 13.58 -13.15 2.99
N VAL A 471 14.14 -12.59 1.92
CA VAL A 471 13.97 -11.18 1.56
C VAL A 471 13.19 -11.10 0.26
N VAL A 472 12.06 -10.38 0.26
CA VAL A 472 11.33 -10.03 -0.96
C VAL A 472 11.82 -8.68 -1.44
N PHE A 473 12.13 -8.56 -2.73
CA PHE A 473 12.62 -7.30 -3.27
C PHE A 473 12.15 -7.06 -4.71
N HIS A 474 11.81 -5.81 -5.00
CA HIS A 474 11.33 -5.39 -6.31
C HIS A 474 11.89 -4.02 -6.69
N ASN A 475 12.75 -3.96 -7.68
CA ASN A 475 13.23 -2.70 -8.24
C ASN A 475 13.68 -2.85 -9.70
N SER A 476 13.62 -1.77 -10.49
CA SER A 476 14.18 -1.69 -11.84
C SER A 476 15.57 -1.03 -11.88
N SER A 477 16.03 -0.49 -10.74
CA SER A 477 17.31 0.21 -10.62
C SER A 477 18.42 -0.75 -10.21
N GLU A 478 19.50 -0.76 -10.97
CA GLU A 478 20.74 -1.47 -10.64
C GLU A 478 21.29 -1.04 -9.27
N LYS A 479 21.28 0.27 -8.98
CA LYS A 479 21.77 0.80 -7.70
C LYS A 479 21.02 0.24 -6.50
N ALA A 480 19.71 0.03 -6.64
CA ALA A 480 18.91 -0.58 -5.58
C ALA A 480 19.24 -2.07 -5.39
N TRP A 481 19.49 -2.79 -6.49
CA TRP A 481 19.94 -4.19 -6.43
C TRP A 481 21.34 -4.33 -5.84
N SER A 482 22.27 -3.47 -6.27
CA SER A 482 23.62 -3.43 -5.71
C SER A 482 23.59 -3.13 -4.20
N ALA A 483 22.76 -2.16 -3.78
CA ALA A 483 22.65 -1.81 -2.37
C ALA A 483 22.16 -2.99 -1.52
N ILE A 484 21.11 -3.73 -1.97
CA ILE A 484 20.59 -4.88 -1.20
C ILE A 484 21.58 -6.05 -1.16
N GLN A 485 22.25 -6.36 -2.29
CA GLN A 485 23.27 -7.41 -2.35
C GLN A 485 24.45 -7.10 -1.42
N THR A 486 25.01 -5.89 -1.55
CA THR A 486 26.13 -5.44 -0.71
C THR A 486 25.74 -5.45 0.77
N SER A 487 24.52 -4.98 1.11
CA SER A 487 24.06 -4.97 2.51
C SER A 487 23.92 -6.37 3.10
N LEU A 488 23.44 -7.35 2.33
CA LEU A 488 23.34 -8.74 2.77
C LEU A 488 24.73 -9.35 2.99
N ASP A 489 25.64 -9.14 2.05
CA ASP A 489 27.02 -9.64 2.12
C ASP A 489 27.80 -9.05 3.31
N GLU A 490 27.80 -7.72 3.44
CA GLU A 490 28.45 -7.02 4.56
C GLU A 490 27.85 -7.37 5.93
N ALA A 491 26.58 -7.75 5.97
CA ALA A 491 25.95 -8.28 7.17
C ALA A 491 26.31 -9.76 7.43
N GLY A 492 26.98 -10.44 6.49
CA GLY A 492 27.39 -11.84 6.60
C GLY A 492 26.28 -12.84 6.27
N PHE A 493 25.44 -12.53 5.28
CA PHE A 493 24.49 -13.45 4.67
C PHE A 493 24.96 -13.87 3.28
N SER A 494 24.77 -15.16 2.92
CA SER A 494 24.89 -15.68 1.56
C SER A 494 23.51 -15.92 0.95
N ILE A 495 23.34 -15.59 -0.33
CA ILE A 495 22.13 -15.89 -1.09
C ILE A 495 22.26 -17.32 -1.64
N GLU A 496 21.50 -18.25 -1.07
CA GLU A 496 21.53 -19.67 -1.42
C GLU A 496 20.57 -20.04 -2.56
N GLY A 497 19.56 -19.20 -2.79
CA GLY A 497 18.59 -19.41 -3.85
C GLY A 497 17.69 -18.21 -4.08
N THR A 498 17.05 -18.17 -5.24
CA THR A 498 16.13 -17.10 -5.60
C THR A 498 14.91 -17.66 -6.32
N GLN A 499 13.75 -17.04 -6.08
CA GLN A 499 12.48 -17.39 -6.69
C GLN A 499 11.76 -16.13 -7.21
N THR A 500 10.84 -16.31 -8.14
CA THR A 500 9.93 -15.26 -8.56
C THR A 500 8.61 -15.37 -7.79
N PHE A 501 8.11 -14.26 -7.32
CA PHE A 501 6.79 -14.15 -6.72
C PHE A 501 5.80 -13.55 -7.73
N ASP A 502 4.89 -14.39 -8.24
CA ASP A 502 3.86 -13.98 -9.19
C ASP A 502 2.61 -13.54 -8.42
N LYS A 503 2.39 -12.23 -8.37
CA LYS A 503 1.14 -11.63 -7.90
C LYS A 503 0.17 -11.60 -9.08
N LYS A 504 -0.74 -12.56 -9.21
CA LYS A 504 -1.70 -12.80 -10.33
C LYS A 504 -2.37 -11.57 -10.95
N HIS A 505 -2.27 -10.40 -10.35
CA HIS A 505 -2.75 -9.13 -10.89
C HIS A 505 -1.62 -8.11 -10.86
N GLY A 506 -1.22 -7.61 -12.01
CA GLY A 506 -0.20 -6.57 -12.16
C GLY A 506 -0.49 -5.34 -11.30
N THR A 507 0.56 -4.69 -10.82
CA THR A 507 0.44 -3.40 -10.14
C THR A 507 0.07 -2.30 -11.15
N PHE A 508 -0.58 -1.22 -10.72
CA PHE A 508 -0.90 -0.07 -11.58
C PHE A 508 0.34 0.47 -12.33
N LYS A 509 1.51 0.42 -11.72
CA LYS A 509 2.79 0.81 -12.32
C LYS A 509 3.16 -0.05 -13.54
N MET A 510 2.74 -1.31 -13.59
CA MET A 510 2.94 -2.20 -14.75
C MET A 510 2.11 -1.79 -15.98
N PHE A 511 1.00 -1.10 -15.77
CA PHE A 511 0.12 -0.64 -16.87
C PHE A 511 0.49 0.75 -17.39
N VAL A 512 1.29 1.54 -16.63
CA VAL A 512 1.58 2.95 -16.97
C VAL A 512 3.07 3.24 -17.17
N SER A 513 3.97 2.28 -16.93
CA SER A 513 5.42 2.45 -17.07
C SER A 513 6.04 1.29 -17.84
N GLU A 514 6.67 1.59 -18.96
CA GLU A 514 7.43 0.63 -19.77
C GLU A 514 8.63 0.02 -19.02
N ASN A 515 9.09 0.67 -17.96
CA ASN A 515 10.30 0.31 -17.20
C ASN A 515 10.00 -0.40 -15.85
N ALA A 516 8.76 -0.83 -15.55
CA ALA A 516 8.46 -1.52 -14.31
C ALA A 516 8.70 -3.03 -14.44
N VAL A 517 9.53 -3.62 -13.59
CA VAL A 517 9.69 -5.09 -13.49
C VAL A 517 8.38 -5.70 -13.00
N GLY A 518 7.92 -6.78 -13.64
CA GLY A 518 6.59 -7.36 -13.40
C GLY A 518 6.50 -8.34 -12.24
N TYR A 519 7.62 -8.76 -11.66
CA TYR A 519 7.70 -9.80 -10.63
C TYR A 519 8.58 -9.34 -9.48
N ASP A 520 8.17 -9.69 -8.25
CA ASP A 520 9.05 -9.57 -7.10
C ASP A 520 10.01 -10.76 -7.08
N LEU A 521 11.27 -10.53 -6.69
CA LEU A 521 12.21 -11.59 -6.41
C LEU A 521 12.22 -11.93 -4.93
N VAL A 522 12.33 -13.20 -4.63
CA VAL A 522 12.44 -13.75 -3.29
C VAL A 522 13.84 -14.31 -3.14
N LEU A 523 14.63 -13.72 -2.24
CA LEU A 523 16.01 -14.13 -1.96
C LEU A 523 16.00 -15.00 -0.70
N HIS A 524 16.53 -16.20 -0.81
CA HIS A 524 16.69 -17.14 0.31
C HIS A 524 18.12 -17.09 0.80
N CYS A 525 18.32 -16.64 2.04
CA CYS A 525 19.63 -16.35 2.59
C CYS A 525 19.91 -17.18 3.83
N ARG A 526 21.19 -17.52 4.05
CA ARG A 526 21.71 -18.12 5.29
C ARG A 526 22.87 -17.30 5.85
N LYS A 527 23.18 -17.50 7.13
CA LYS A 527 24.40 -16.93 7.70
C LYS A 527 25.60 -17.53 6.97
N SER A 528 26.46 -16.69 6.41
CA SER A 528 27.71 -17.13 5.77
C SER A 528 28.63 -17.79 6.80
N LYS A 529 29.20 -18.95 6.45
CA LYS A 529 30.19 -19.64 7.27
C LYS A 529 31.60 -19.08 7.11
N GLU A 530 31.84 -18.37 6.01
CA GLU A 530 33.09 -17.68 5.70
C GLU A 530 32.76 -16.21 5.32
N ALA A 531 33.67 -15.30 5.67
CA ALA A 531 33.56 -13.92 5.13
C ALA A 531 33.82 -13.98 3.62
N ILE A 532 32.77 -13.92 2.82
CA ILE A 532 32.90 -13.92 1.37
C ILE A 532 33.42 -12.54 0.98
N ASN A 533 34.68 -12.44 0.63
CA ASN A 533 35.30 -11.22 0.10
C ASN A 533 34.89 -11.04 -1.37
N TYR A 534 33.71 -10.51 -1.61
CA TYR A 534 33.27 -10.10 -2.97
C TYR A 534 34.06 -8.90 -3.53
N THR A 535 34.89 -8.23 -2.73
CA THR A 535 35.66 -7.04 -3.16
C THR A 535 36.70 -7.35 -4.24
N ASN A 536 36.99 -8.60 -4.55
CA ASN A 536 38.06 -9.00 -5.50
C ASN A 536 37.58 -9.48 -6.88
N GLY A 537 36.30 -9.30 -7.27
CA GLY A 537 35.90 -9.85 -8.58
C GLY A 537 34.60 -9.36 -9.21
N LEU A 538 33.88 -8.46 -8.59
CA LEU A 538 32.65 -7.91 -9.17
C LEU A 538 32.98 -6.94 -10.30
N SER A 539 33.08 -7.45 -11.52
CA SER A 539 33.25 -6.64 -12.73
C SER A 539 31.90 -6.52 -13.44
N PHE A 540 31.50 -5.30 -13.73
CA PHE A 540 30.36 -4.99 -14.63
C PHE A 540 30.43 -5.75 -15.96
N ALA A 541 31.65 -5.97 -16.47
CA ALA A 541 31.89 -6.74 -17.67
C ALA A 541 31.37 -8.18 -17.57
N ASN A 542 31.46 -8.79 -16.39
CA ASN A 542 30.98 -10.17 -16.18
C ASN A 542 29.45 -10.24 -16.18
N GLY A 543 28.75 -9.26 -15.62
CA GLY A 543 27.28 -9.20 -15.64
C GLY A 543 26.71 -9.07 -17.06
N ARG A 544 27.28 -8.18 -17.90
CA ARG A 544 26.86 -8.02 -19.31
C ARG A 544 27.15 -9.27 -20.15
N ALA A 545 28.31 -9.91 -19.95
CA ALA A 545 28.67 -11.13 -20.65
C ALA A 545 27.73 -12.29 -20.28
N ASP A 546 27.43 -12.45 -19.00
CA ASP A 546 26.51 -13.47 -18.50
C ASP A 546 25.07 -13.24 -18.97
N ALA A 547 24.60 -11.99 -18.95
CA ALA A 547 23.28 -11.63 -19.48
C ALA A 547 23.16 -11.95 -20.98
N ARG A 548 24.21 -11.68 -21.76
CA ARG A 548 24.25 -11.99 -23.19
C ARG A 548 24.22 -13.50 -23.43
N GLU A 549 25.01 -14.26 -22.69
CA GLU A 549 25.02 -15.73 -22.75
C GLU A 549 23.65 -16.31 -22.35
N TYR A 550 23.05 -15.78 -21.28
CA TYR A 550 21.72 -16.18 -20.83
C TYR A 550 20.66 -15.92 -21.90
N VAL A 551 20.68 -14.73 -22.52
CA VAL A 551 19.74 -14.36 -23.61
C VAL A 551 19.94 -15.28 -24.81
N HIS A 552 21.17 -15.52 -25.25
CA HIS A 552 21.47 -16.45 -26.34
C HIS A 552 20.92 -17.85 -26.05
N ARG A 553 21.24 -18.43 -24.91
CA ARG A 553 20.77 -19.75 -24.51
C ARG A 553 19.25 -19.84 -24.45
N THR A 554 18.59 -18.80 -23.91
CA THR A 554 17.13 -18.82 -23.70
C THR A 554 16.34 -18.56 -24.97
N LEU A 555 16.82 -17.69 -25.85
CA LEU A 555 16.10 -17.27 -27.07
C LEU A 555 16.50 -18.05 -28.31
N LEU A 556 17.76 -18.46 -28.45
CA LEU A 556 18.31 -19.03 -29.67
C LEU A 556 18.52 -20.55 -29.59
N GLU A 557 18.81 -21.10 -28.42
CA GLU A 557 19.06 -22.53 -28.20
C GLU A 557 17.87 -23.27 -27.56
N GLY A 558 16.90 -22.53 -26.99
CA GLY A 558 15.79 -23.06 -26.22
C GLY A 558 14.75 -23.77 -27.09
N THR A 559 14.74 -25.09 -27.03
CA THR A 559 13.74 -25.93 -27.66
C THR A 559 12.37 -25.86 -27.00
N SER A 560 11.38 -25.54 -27.82
CA SER A 560 9.96 -25.94 -27.80
C SER A 560 8.95 -25.31 -26.87
N SER A 561 9.11 -25.22 -25.56
CA SER A 561 7.98 -24.75 -24.71
C SER A 561 7.96 -23.24 -24.49
N TYR A 562 9.12 -22.61 -24.43
CA TYR A 562 9.25 -21.15 -24.27
C TYR A 562 9.06 -20.40 -25.60
N GLN A 563 9.58 -20.91 -26.72
CA GLN A 563 9.41 -20.31 -28.04
C GLN A 563 7.95 -20.26 -28.49
N VAL A 564 7.14 -21.28 -28.21
CA VAL A 564 5.73 -21.32 -28.60
C VAL A 564 4.92 -20.29 -27.81
N HIS A 565 5.23 -20.04 -26.56
CA HIS A 565 4.54 -19.02 -25.75
C HIS A 565 4.96 -17.60 -26.17
N TYR A 566 6.22 -17.37 -26.50
CA TYR A 566 6.74 -16.09 -26.95
C TYR A 566 6.32 -15.75 -28.39
N LEU A 567 6.25 -16.71 -29.29
CA LEU A 567 5.77 -16.51 -30.67
C LEU A 567 4.26 -16.20 -30.75
N HIS A 568 3.45 -16.66 -29.80
CA HIS A 568 2.03 -16.28 -29.73
C HIS A 568 1.81 -14.89 -29.13
N VAL A 569 2.70 -14.43 -28.24
CA VAL A 569 2.66 -13.06 -27.66
C VAL A 569 3.26 -12.02 -28.60
N ALA A 570 4.18 -12.41 -29.50
CA ALA A 570 4.78 -11.52 -30.52
C ALA A 570 3.78 -10.96 -31.57
N ARG A 571 2.51 -11.32 -31.51
CA ARG A 571 1.45 -10.63 -32.27
C ARG A 571 0.94 -9.33 -31.68
N HIS A 572 1.36 -8.98 -30.45
CA HIS A 572 1.13 -7.69 -29.82
C HIS A 572 2.48 -7.17 -29.29
N ASP A 573 3.21 -6.47 -30.09
CA ASP A 573 4.35 -5.55 -29.91
C ASP A 573 5.14 -5.46 -28.58
N GLU A 574 5.00 -6.39 -27.64
CA GLU A 574 5.76 -6.42 -26.39
C GLU A 574 6.30 -7.83 -26.09
N PHE A 575 7.54 -8.04 -26.49
CA PHE A 575 8.39 -9.07 -25.94
C PHE A 575 8.47 -8.87 -24.40
N ASP A 576 8.17 -9.90 -23.59
CA ASP A 576 8.15 -9.74 -22.13
C ASP A 576 9.58 -9.68 -21.55
N TYR A 577 10.28 -8.58 -21.88
CA TYR A 577 11.62 -8.26 -21.37
C TYR A 577 11.70 -8.34 -19.85
N ARG A 578 10.62 -8.05 -19.15
CA ARG A 578 10.53 -8.01 -17.69
C ARG A 578 10.65 -9.40 -17.08
N ARG A 579 9.97 -10.36 -17.67
CA ARG A 579 10.03 -11.76 -17.25
C ARG A 579 11.41 -12.35 -17.52
N LEU A 580 11.97 -12.03 -18.67
CA LEU A 580 13.31 -12.49 -19.05
C LEU A 580 14.38 -11.92 -18.09
N TYR A 581 14.27 -10.63 -17.75
CA TYR A 581 15.12 -9.96 -16.80
C TYR A 581 15.03 -10.57 -15.39
N ALA A 582 13.81 -10.79 -14.88
CA ALA A 582 13.59 -11.40 -13.57
C ALA A 582 14.16 -12.83 -13.51
N ASN A 583 14.00 -13.61 -14.58
CA ASN A 583 14.57 -14.95 -14.67
C ASN A 583 16.10 -14.93 -14.73
N TRP A 584 16.68 -13.98 -15.46
CA TRP A 584 18.14 -13.82 -15.47
C TRP A 584 18.66 -13.43 -14.08
N LEU A 585 18.05 -12.44 -13.41
CA LEU A 585 18.41 -12.05 -12.05
C LEU A 585 18.33 -13.24 -11.07
N ARG A 586 17.28 -14.06 -11.19
CA ARG A 586 17.12 -15.27 -10.37
C ARG A 586 18.34 -16.18 -10.47
N ASP A 587 18.88 -16.35 -11.67
CA ASP A 587 20.03 -17.25 -11.90
C ASP A 587 21.38 -16.57 -11.59
N ALA A 588 21.48 -15.25 -11.75
CA ALA A 588 22.70 -14.47 -11.60
C ALA A 588 23.05 -14.15 -10.12
N LEU A 589 22.02 -13.78 -9.31
CA LEU A 589 22.21 -13.33 -7.94
C LEU A 589 22.90 -14.38 -7.02
N PRO A 590 22.51 -15.67 -7.03
CA PRO A 590 23.21 -16.68 -6.23
C PRO A 590 24.67 -16.92 -6.63
N ARG A 591 25.04 -16.57 -7.87
CA ARG A 591 26.42 -16.68 -8.36
C ARG A 591 27.25 -15.44 -8.04
N GLY A 592 26.71 -14.47 -7.29
CA GLY A 592 27.41 -13.24 -6.93
C GLY A 592 27.65 -12.29 -8.11
N LEU A 593 26.90 -12.42 -9.20
CA LEU A 593 27.04 -11.53 -10.36
C LEU A 593 26.36 -10.19 -10.10
N VAL A 594 26.99 -9.12 -10.56
CA VAL A 594 26.44 -7.77 -10.45
C VAL A 594 25.20 -7.65 -11.33
N SER A 595 24.11 -7.18 -10.77
CA SER A 595 22.87 -6.91 -11.52
C SER A 595 23.09 -5.78 -12.52
N LEU A 596 22.53 -5.94 -13.71
CA LEU A 596 22.38 -4.87 -14.69
C LEU A 596 21.08 -4.11 -14.44
N SER A 597 20.99 -2.87 -14.90
CA SER A 597 19.69 -2.19 -14.98
C SER A 597 18.78 -2.89 -15.98
N PHE A 598 17.47 -2.73 -15.80
CA PHE A 598 16.50 -3.28 -16.76
C PHE A 598 16.71 -2.70 -18.18
N GLU A 599 17.11 -1.43 -18.29
CA GLU A 599 17.39 -0.79 -19.58
C GLU A 599 18.59 -1.41 -20.28
N GLU A 600 19.70 -1.63 -19.56
CA GLU A 600 20.89 -2.29 -20.11
C GLU A 600 20.62 -3.73 -20.52
N PHE A 601 19.85 -4.47 -19.72
CA PHE A 601 19.45 -5.83 -20.08
C PHE A 601 18.58 -5.85 -21.34
N ARG A 602 17.64 -4.90 -21.47
CA ARG A 602 16.78 -4.74 -22.66
C ARG A 602 17.62 -4.42 -23.92
N GLU A 603 18.65 -3.58 -23.78
CA GLU A 603 19.60 -3.31 -24.87
C GLU A 603 20.30 -4.60 -25.33
N ILE A 604 20.79 -5.42 -24.39
CA ILE A 604 21.44 -6.71 -24.68
C ILE A 604 20.47 -7.64 -25.42
N VAL A 605 19.22 -7.73 -24.97
CA VAL A 605 18.21 -8.55 -25.66
C VAL A 605 17.99 -8.06 -27.10
N ASN A 606 17.85 -6.74 -27.28
CA ASN A 606 17.68 -6.16 -28.63
C ASN A 606 18.91 -6.41 -29.52
N GLU A 607 20.12 -6.29 -28.99
CA GLU A 607 21.36 -6.61 -29.70
C GLU A 607 21.37 -8.09 -30.14
N CYS A 608 20.99 -9.02 -29.25
CA CYS A 608 20.95 -10.45 -29.53
C CYS A 608 19.86 -10.82 -30.56
N VAL A 609 18.71 -10.15 -30.50
CA VAL A 609 17.60 -10.39 -31.46
C VAL A 609 17.89 -9.78 -32.83
N ALA A 610 18.60 -8.65 -32.88
CA ALA A 610 18.96 -7.97 -34.14
C ALA A 610 20.20 -8.56 -34.84
N ALA A 611 21.03 -9.34 -34.13
CA ALA A 611 22.18 -10.00 -34.73
C ALA A 611 21.66 -11.17 -35.62
N PRO A 612 21.99 -11.22 -36.91
CA PRO A 612 21.67 -12.40 -37.74
C PRO A 612 22.42 -13.61 -37.18
N ALA A 613 21.72 -14.77 -37.09
CA ALA A 613 22.24 -16.04 -36.64
C ALA A 613 23.39 -16.53 -37.54
#